data_581588c3b7e26c70c6f0808b4de95a2e
#
_entry.id   581588c3b7e26c70c6f0808b4de95a2e
#
_cell.length_a   1.000
_cell.length_b   1.000
_cell.length_c   1.000
_cell.angle_alpha   90.00
_cell.angle_beta   90.00
_cell.angle_gamma   90.00
#
_symmetry.space_group_name_H-M   'P 1'
#
loop_
_entity.id
_entity.type
_entity.pdbx_description
1 polymer ?
#
loop_
_entity_poly.entity_id
_entity_poly.type
_entity_poly.pdbx_seq_one_letter_code
_entity_poly.pdbx_strand_id
1 'polypeptide(L)'
;MIFVRHATLVMSCLLGVASGVAGGEEPAAERLRVAPGGSAAFAAAPADAGDTEEQGRLVSPQAEALAKLDDQWRQAAEPLIARAEAAGAMRLAAEIRSWRGIASAPTDGRQTIHRIPTSAEQPDWLAASMQQAIWVDYRGARAAWADRVYDAARAAARDEHGCEAFRLLAVTLAADPDHAEARQAGGWVRRVENGTTTWLWPEAARRQSRREVFSPEFGWLLKSWQPRYAEGLRRQGTRWLEKEKLPAPQTVADAPLWQSDHWRISQLADEAKVAELAALLEQTHAIWWQAFGSFAMERGELQRRFEGQQRVSPAAAMQAVSFASRQQYVDTLERLEPQIGSTLGIYWMPTQTTYFFESDDVAAGTVFHEATHQLFAESRRTSRLAGEQHGFWVIEAVACYMESLEPTETGWRLGGLDHGRVPMAVERLTLDNFYVPLETLCSLGRGEFQAHPQLPPLYSQISGLADFFLNGQQGRYREAFLTYLQRIYTGSGRPDSLAALCDTDFEDLDEQYRRHVSR
;
A
#
# COMPACT_ATOMS: atom_id res chain seq x y z
N MET A 1 -16.52 -39.05 0.64
CA MET A 1 -15.88 -39.51 -0.61
C MET A 1 -16.01 -38.39 -1.63
N ILE A 2 -14.85 -37.82 -1.98
CA ILE A 2 -14.54 -37.05 -3.18
C ILE A 2 -15.13 -35.62 -3.29
N PHE A 3 -14.33 -34.63 -2.99
CA PHE A 3 -13.82 -33.63 -3.95
C PHE A 3 -12.66 -32.83 -3.30
N VAL A 4 -11.45 -33.39 -3.34
CA VAL A 4 -10.20 -32.65 -3.23
C VAL A 4 -9.73 -32.45 -4.67
N ARG A 5 -9.86 -31.27 -5.22
CA ARG A 5 -9.13 -30.86 -6.43
C ARG A 5 -8.74 -29.39 -6.36
N HIS A 6 -7.42 -29.21 -6.27
CA HIS A 6 -6.61 -28.09 -6.74
C HIS A 6 -6.89 -26.71 -6.12
N ALA A 7 -6.37 -26.51 -4.91
CA ALA A 7 -5.91 -25.19 -4.51
C ALA A 7 -4.44 -25.08 -4.97
N THR A 8 -4.21 -24.49 -6.11
CA THR A 8 -2.87 -24.25 -6.65
C THR A 8 -2.43 -22.86 -6.24
N LEU A 9 -1.41 -22.79 -5.57
CA LEU A 9 -0.30 -21.97 -5.16
C LEU A 9 -0.27 -20.50 -5.60
N VAL A 10 -0.20 -19.59 -4.62
CA VAL A 10 0.42 -18.27 -4.76
C VAL A 10 1.91 -18.44 -4.45
N MET A 11 2.72 -18.58 -5.47
CA MET A 11 4.16 -18.68 -5.31
C MET A 11 4.77 -17.28 -5.37
N SER A 12 4.96 -16.65 -4.21
CA SER A 12 5.82 -15.47 -4.09
C SER A 12 7.27 -15.89 -4.27
N CYS A 13 7.77 -15.91 -5.52
CA CYS A 13 9.18 -16.08 -5.79
C CYS A 13 9.95 -14.80 -5.43
N LEU A 14 10.33 -14.65 -4.18
CA LEU A 14 11.34 -13.69 -3.75
C LEU A 14 12.73 -14.31 -3.95
N LEU A 15 13.28 -14.16 -5.16
CA LEU A 15 14.74 -14.29 -5.35
C LEU A 15 15.38 -13.02 -4.78
N GLY A 16 15.99 -13.16 -3.61
CA GLY A 16 16.81 -12.13 -3.00
C GLY A 16 17.97 -11.75 -3.91
N VAL A 17 18.06 -10.47 -4.27
CA VAL A 17 19.27 -9.91 -4.85
C VAL A 17 20.23 -9.64 -3.69
N ALA A 18 21.06 -10.62 -3.35
CA ALA A 18 22.25 -10.40 -2.54
C ALA A 18 23.36 -9.90 -3.46
N SER A 19 23.72 -8.63 -3.36
CA SER A 19 24.97 -8.09 -3.88
C SER A 19 26.13 -8.56 -2.99
N GLY A 20 26.78 -9.64 -3.38
CA GLY A 20 27.99 -10.16 -2.73
C GLY A 20 29.04 -10.46 -3.77
N VAL A 21 30.07 -9.63 -3.81
CA VAL A 21 31.33 -9.88 -4.54
C VAL A 21 32.13 -10.92 -3.77
N ALA A 22 32.40 -12.07 -4.36
CA ALA A 22 33.65 -12.85 -4.15
C ALA A 22 33.72 -14.02 -5.11
N GLY A 23 34.86 -14.17 -5.75
CA GLY A 23 35.16 -15.10 -6.81
C GLY A 23 35.31 -16.57 -6.39
N GLY A 24 35.24 -17.44 -7.38
CA GLY A 24 35.63 -18.87 -7.28
C GLY A 24 34.93 -19.74 -8.30
N GLU A 25 35.68 -20.08 -9.36
CA GLU A 25 35.68 -21.30 -10.20
C GLU A 25 34.34 -21.87 -10.74
N GLU A 26 34.21 -21.79 -12.08
CA GLU A 26 33.25 -22.53 -12.91
C GLU A 26 33.55 -24.04 -12.96
N PRO A 27 32.53 -24.89 -13.14
CA PRO A 27 32.65 -26.09 -13.93
C PRO A 27 31.88 -26.02 -15.24
N ALA A 28 32.51 -26.51 -16.28
CA ALA A 28 32.14 -26.52 -17.68
C ALA A 28 30.71 -27.02 -17.96
N ALA A 29 29.93 -26.23 -18.68
CA ALA A 29 28.68 -26.65 -19.30
C ALA A 29 28.86 -26.84 -20.81
N GLU A 30 28.42 -27.97 -21.25
CA GLU A 30 28.44 -28.53 -22.58
C GLU A 30 27.67 -27.67 -23.60
N ARG A 31 28.32 -27.29 -24.68
CA ARG A 31 27.77 -26.43 -25.75
C ARG A 31 26.86 -27.24 -26.66
N LEU A 32 25.56 -26.99 -26.62
CA LEU A 32 24.65 -27.35 -27.72
C LEU A 32 24.66 -26.22 -28.76
N ARG A 33 25.19 -26.57 -29.96
CA ARG A 33 25.16 -25.69 -31.14
C ARG A 33 23.76 -25.66 -31.75
N VAL A 34 23.19 -24.49 -31.86
CA VAL A 34 22.04 -24.19 -32.73
C VAL A 34 22.56 -23.33 -33.91
N ALA A 35 22.21 -23.71 -35.10
CA ALA A 35 22.62 -23.09 -36.36
C ALA A 35 21.99 -21.70 -36.57
N PRO A 36 22.63 -20.80 -37.35
CA PRO A 36 22.17 -19.44 -37.53
C PRO A 36 21.09 -19.35 -38.62
N GLY A 37 19.92 -18.82 -38.24
CA GLY A 37 18.86 -18.43 -39.18
C GLY A 37 18.77 -16.92 -39.27
N GLY A 38 19.07 -16.42 -40.48
CA GLY A 38 18.60 -15.19 -41.13
C GLY A 38 18.54 -13.87 -40.34
N SER A 39 19.60 -13.07 -40.44
CA SER A 39 19.62 -11.63 -40.14
C SER A 39 18.74 -10.87 -41.14
N ALA A 40 17.63 -10.31 -40.67
CA ALA A 40 16.99 -9.17 -41.32
C ALA A 40 17.49 -7.90 -40.63
N ALA A 41 18.39 -7.19 -41.30
CA ALA A 41 18.86 -5.89 -40.87
C ALA A 41 17.72 -4.88 -40.92
N PHE A 42 17.27 -4.41 -39.78
CA PHE A 42 16.49 -3.18 -39.69
C PHE A 42 17.45 -1.99 -39.75
N ALA A 43 17.37 -1.25 -40.86
CA ALA A 43 18.08 -0.01 -41.05
C ALA A 43 17.63 1.01 -39.99
N ALA A 44 18.61 1.64 -39.34
CA ALA A 44 18.38 2.79 -38.49
C ALA A 44 17.81 3.93 -39.36
N ALA A 45 16.63 4.40 -39.01
CA ALA A 45 16.08 5.64 -39.57
C ALA A 45 16.88 6.82 -39.03
N PRO A 46 17.12 7.88 -39.85
CA PRO A 46 17.86 9.03 -39.41
C PRO A 46 17.06 9.80 -38.35
N ALA A 47 17.77 10.29 -37.34
CA ALA A 47 17.24 11.20 -36.34
C ALA A 47 16.78 12.48 -37.09
N ASP A 48 15.47 12.64 -37.25
CA ASP A 48 14.88 13.89 -37.71
C ASP A 48 14.75 14.82 -36.49
N ALA A 49 15.59 15.85 -36.49
CA ALA A 49 15.53 16.94 -35.55
C ALA A 49 14.39 17.88 -36.00
N GLY A 50 13.30 17.83 -35.28
CA GLY A 50 12.27 18.85 -35.48
C GLY A 50 10.84 18.36 -35.30
N ASP A 51 10.46 18.05 -34.07
CA ASP A 51 9.07 18.22 -33.64
C ASP A 51 9.09 18.53 -32.13
N THR A 52 9.45 19.78 -31.83
CA THR A 52 8.95 20.47 -30.64
C THR A 52 7.49 20.84 -30.90
N GLU A 53 6.65 19.86 -31.09
CA GLU A 53 5.24 20.05 -30.85
C GLU A 53 5.07 20.23 -29.34
N GLU A 54 4.85 21.47 -28.94
CA GLU A 54 4.03 21.83 -27.80
C GLU A 54 2.74 21.02 -27.91
N GLN A 55 2.77 19.76 -27.47
CA GLN A 55 1.56 19.04 -27.12
C GLN A 55 0.97 19.84 -25.96
N GLY A 56 0.08 20.75 -26.31
CA GLY A 56 -0.71 21.55 -25.40
C GLY A 56 -1.34 20.57 -24.41
N ARG A 57 -0.76 20.55 -23.23
CA ARG A 57 -1.16 19.73 -22.09
C ARG A 57 -2.60 20.14 -21.81
N LEU A 58 -3.57 19.37 -22.27
CA LEU A 58 -4.95 19.49 -21.83
C LEU A 58 -4.97 19.09 -20.34
N VAL A 59 -4.56 20.04 -19.50
CA VAL A 59 -4.68 19.92 -18.05
C VAL A 59 -6.17 19.84 -17.78
N SER A 60 -6.61 18.78 -17.12
CA SER A 60 -8.04 18.66 -16.81
C SER A 60 -8.49 19.86 -15.96
N PRO A 61 -9.74 20.35 -16.09
CA PRO A 61 -10.26 21.45 -15.27
C PRO A 61 -10.06 21.21 -13.76
N GLN A 62 -10.08 19.96 -13.33
CA GLN A 62 -9.82 19.56 -11.96
C GLN A 62 -8.35 19.79 -11.57
N ALA A 63 -7.40 19.43 -12.42
CA ALA A 63 -5.98 19.65 -12.15
C ALA A 63 -5.64 21.15 -12.07
N GLU A 64 -6.25 21.98 -12.92
CA GLU A 64 -6.14 23.44 -12.83
C GLU A 64 -6.71 23.99 -11.52
N ALA A 65 -7.87 23.51 -11.11
CA ALA A 65 -8.48 23.92 -9.85
C ALA A 65 -7.60 23.56 -8.64
N LEU A 66 -6.97 22.37 -8.63
CA LEU A 66 -6.05 21.94 -7.58
C LEU A 66 -4.76 22.77 -7.57
N ALA A 67 -4.18 23.06 -8.74
CA ALA A 67 -3.02 23.94 -8.85
C ALA A 67 -3.32 25.35 -8.32
N LYS A 68 -4.51 25.86 -8.58
CA LYS A 68 -4.98 27.15 -8.05
C LYS A 68 -5.11 27.12 -6.52
N LEU A 69 -5.53 26.01 -5.91
CA LEU A 69 -5.56 25.86 -4.45
C LEU A 69 -4.15 25.92 -3.85
N ASP A 70 -3.18 25.29 -4.49
CA ASP A 70 -1.78 25.34 -4.05
C ASP A 70 -1.18 26.73 -4.19
N ASP A 71 -1.53 27.48 -5.25
CA ASP A 71 -1.16 28.89 -5.43
C ASP A 71 -1.77 29.79 -4.34
N GLN A 72 -3.04 29.59 -4.03
CA GLN A 72 -3.73 30.31 -2.95
C GLN A 72 -3.09 30.06 -1.59
N TRP A 73 -2.65 28.81 -1.34
CA TRP A 73 -1.89 28.49 -0.13
C TRP A 73 -0.59 29.28 -0.08
N ARG A 74 0.19 29.28 -1.16
CA ARG A 74 1.48 30.03 -1.21
C ARG A 74 1.28 31.50 -0.89
N GLN A 75 0.24 32.13 -1.45
CA GLN A 75 -0.11 33.52 -1.17
C GLN A 75 -0.52 33.75 0.30
N ALA A 76 -1.24 32.82 0.90
CA ALA A 76 -1.67 32.91 2.29
C ALA A 76 -0.51 32.66 3.29
N ALA A 77 0.48 31.85 2.92
CA ALA A 77 1.63 31.51 3.76
C ALA A 77 2.67 32.63 3.84
N GLU A 78 2.85 33.41 2.78
CA GLU A 78 3.88 34.45 2.69
C GLU A 78 3.82 35.49 3.83
N PRO A 79 2.67 36.12 4.15
CA PRO A 79 2.60 37.05 5.28
C PRO A 79 2.84 36.37 6.64
N LEU A 80 2.53 35.09 6.78
CA LEU A 80 2.79 34.34 8.01
C LEU A 80 4.28 34.06 8.18
N ILE A 81 4.97 33.72 7.10
CA ILE A 81 6.43 33.55 7.07
C ILE A 81 7.11 34.86 7.47
N ALA A 82 6.74 35.96 6.81
CA ALA A 82 7.32 37.30 7.10
C ALA A 82 7.11 37.71 8.57
N ARG A 83 5.93 37.44 9.14
CA ARG A 83 5.63 37.73 10.55
C ARG A 83 6.49 36.86 11.49
N ALA A 84 6.69 35.59 11.15
CA ALA A 84 7.52 34.68 11.94
C ALA A 84 8.98 35.10 11.92
N GLU A 85 9.51 35.50 10.77
CA GLU A 85 10.87 36.03 10.61
C GLU A 85 11.06 37.34 11.38
N ALA A 86 10.14 38.29 11.25
CA ALA A 86 10.17 39.57 12.00
C ALA A 86 10.11 39.36 13.51
N ALA A 87 9.46 38.29 13.97
CA ALA A 87 9.41 37.91 15.38
C ALA A 87 10.63 37.08 15.83
N GLY A 88 11.65 36.87 14.99
CA GLY A 88 12.79 36.01 15.26
C GLY A 88 12.46 34.51 15.40
N ALA A 89 11.26 34.09 15.00
CA ALA A 89 10.79 32.72 15.11
C ALA A 89 11.19 31.86 13.86
N MET A 90 12.51 31.75 13.61
CA MET A 90 13.04 31.15 12.38
C MET A 90 12.59 29.70 12.18
N ARG A 91 12.46 28.92 13.25
CA ARG A 91 11.96 27.54 13.18
C ARG A 91 10.50 27.50 12.73
N LEU A 92 9.66 28.41 13.21
CA LEU A 92 8.28 28.53 12.78
C LEU A 92 8.17 28.98 11.32
N ALA A 93 9.00 29.94 10.90
CA ALA A 93 9.08 30.37 9.50
C ALA A 93 9.48 29.21 8.57
N ALA A 94 10.44 28.38 9.00
CA ALA A 94 10.86 27.19 8.27
C ALA A 94 9.73 26.14 8.18
N GLU A 95 9.01 25.91 9.28
CA GLU A 95 7.84 25.02 9.32
C GLU A 95 6.74 25.48 8.34
N ILE A 96 6.38 26.77 8.38
CA ILE A 96 5.38 27.33 7.46
C ILE A 96 5.84 27.20 6.00
N ARG A 97 7.12 27.45 5.73
CA ARG A 97 7.72 27.38 4.39
C ARG A 97 7.81 25.94 3.85
N SER A 98 8.01 24.95 4.73
CA SER A 98 8.08 23.54 4.36
C SER A 98 6.72 23.00 3.85
N TRP A 99 5.63 23.54 4.34
CA TRP A 99 4.31 23.19 3.86
C TRP A 99 3.99 23.98 2.57
N ARG A 100 3.99 23.29 1.42
CA ARG A 100 3.87 23.95 0.11
C ARG A 100 2.48 23.93 -0.51
N GLY A 101 1.48 23.33 0.17
CA GLY A 101 0.24 22.91 -0.49
C GLY A 101 0.51 21.71 -1.41
N ILE A 102 -0.29 20.70 -1.34
CA ILE A 102 -0.06 19.40 -2.01
C ILE A 102 -1.36 18.85 -2.63
N ALA A 103 -2.28 19.75 -2.99
CA ALA A 103 -3.51 19.36 -3.66
C ALA A 103 -3.24 18.81 -5.07
N SER A 104 -2.26 19.38 -5.76
CA SER A 104 -1.81 18.88 -7.07
C SER A 104 -1.13 17.52 -6.96
N ALA A 105 -1.31 16.68 -7.97
CA ALA A 105 -0.61 15.39 -8.03
C ALA A 105 0.91 15.60 -8.13
N PRO A 106 1.73 14.72 -7.52
CA PRO A 106 3.17 14.76 -7.68
C PRO A 106 3.60 14.64 -9.14
N THR A 107 4.65 15.35 -9.52
CA THR A 107 5.17 15.36 -10.91
C THR A 107 6.29 14.38 -11.13
N ASP A 108 6.79 13.73 -10.06
CA ASP A 108 7.90 12.78 -10.07
C ASP A 108 7.49 11.34 -10.42
N GLY A 109 6.24 11.12 -10.83
CA GLY A 109 5.74 9.80 -11.21
C GLY A 109 5.54 8.84 -10.02
N ARG A 110 5.43 9.35 -8.78
CA ARG A 110 5.23 8.56 -7.57
C ARG A 110 4.00 9.03 -6.80
N GLN A 111 3.33 8.12 -6.08
CA GLN A 111 2.30 8.50 -5.14
C GLN A 111 2.90 8.98 -3.82
N THR A 112 2.38 10.07 -3.29
CA THR A 112 2.68 10.52 -1.92
C THR A 112 1.63 9.94 -0.98
N ILE A 113 2.10 9.24 0.05
CA ILE A 113 1.27 8.71 1.13
C ILE A 113 1.61 9.49 2.40
N HIS A 114 0.60 10.07 3.01
CA HIS A 114 0.77 10.97 4.15
C HIS A 114 0.74 10.21 5.47
N ARG A 115 1.61 10.59 6.41
CA ARG A 115 1.44 10.20 7.81
C ARG A 115 0.32 11.04 8.40
N ILE A 116 -0.81 10.43 8.70
CA ILE A 116 -1.98 11.10 9.27
C ILE A 116 -1.95 10.90 10.80
N PRO A 117 -1.65 11.95 11.59
CA PRO A 117 -1.64 11.83 13.05
C PRO A 117 -3.06 11.64 13.60
N THR A 118 -3.19 11.05 14.78
CA THR A 118 -4.49 10.80 15.44
C THR A 118 -5.14 12.06 15.98
N SER A 119 -4.37 13.13 16.14
CA SER A 119 -4.81 14.46 16.55
C SER A 119 -3.82 15.51 16.07
N ALA A 120 -4.24 16.76 16.05
CA ALA A 120 -3.34 17.86 15.80
C ALA A 120 -2.50 18.19 17.05
N GLU A 121 -1.20 18.06 16.93
CA GLU A 121 -0.26 18.34 18.02
C GLU A 121 0.35 19.73 17.88
N GLN A 122 0.56 20.38 19.03
CA GLN A 122 1.35 21.61 19.09
C GLN A 122 2.81 21.21 19.33
N PRO A 123 3.76 21.75 18.55
CA PRO A 123 5.16 21.45 18.76
C PRO A 123 5.67 21.93 20.13
N ASP A 124 6.43 21.10 20.85
CA ASP A 124 6.98 21.42 22.18
C ASP A 124 7.89 22.67 22.20
N TRP A 125 8.51 22.99 21.07
CA TRP A 125 9.37 24.17 20.92
C TRP A 125 8.63 25.49 20.82
N LEU A 126 7.30 25.48 20.75
CA LEU A 126 6.46 26.67 20.57
C LEU A 126 6.15 27.34 21.92
N ALA A 127 7.13 27.99 22.52
CA ALA A 127 7.04 28.48 23.91
C ALA A 127 6.59 29.94 24.07
N ALA A 128 6.92 30.83 23.10
CA ALA A 128 6.64 32.27 23.24
C ALA A 128 5.22 32.62 22.78
N SER A 129 4.55 33.55 23.50
CA SER A 129 3.15 33.95 23.22
C SER A 129 2.92 34.47 21.80
N MET A 130 3.91 35.23 21.24
CA MET A 130 3.83 35.73 19.87
C MET A 130 3.93 34.58 18.85
N GLN A 131 4.78 33.58 19.09
CA GLN A 131 4.90 32.41 18.25
C GLN A 131 3.61 31.59 18.27
N GLN A 132 2.97 31.47 19.44
CA GLN A 132 1.66 30.81 19.57
C GLN A 132 0.57 31.49 18.74
N ALA A 133 0.53 32.82 18.73
CA ALA A 133 -0.43 33.57 17.91
C ALA A 133 -0.23 33.31 16.41
N ILE A 134 1.02 33.34 15.93
CA ILE A 134 1.33 33.04 14.53
C ILE A 134 1.02 31.58 14.21
N TRP A 135 1.27 30.65 15.13
CA TRP A 135 0.91 29.24 14.97
C TRP A 135 -0.59 29.02 14.86
N VAL A 136 -1.40 29.72 15.66
CA VAL A 136 -2.86 29.67 15.57
C VAL A 136 -3.33 30.17 14.19
N ASP A 137 -2.79 31.30 13.72
CA ASP A 137 -3.12 31.83 12.39
C ASP A 137 -2.71 30.86 11.28
N TYR A 138 -1.52 30.28 11.38
CA TYR A 138 -1.02 29.26 10.43
C TYR A 138 -1.93 28.03 10.39
N ARG A 139 -2.31 27.52 11.54
CA ARG A 139 -3.24 26.39 11.63
C ARG A 139 -4.61 26.74 11.07
N GLY A 140 -5.13 27.93 11.35
CA GLY A 140 -6.38 28.43 10.80
C GLY A 140 -6.34 28.53 9.27
N ALA A 141 -5.22 29.03 8.69
CA ALA A 141 -5.03 29.10 7.26
C ALA A 141 -4.96 27.70 6.61
N ARG A 142 -4.28 26.75 7.26
CA ARG A 142 -4.23 25.34 6.81
C ARG A 142 -5.60 24.68 6.84
N ALA A 143 -6.38 24.88 7.91
CA ALA A 143 -7.72 24.34 8.01
C ALA A 143 -8.64 24.90 6.91
N ALA A 144 -8.62 26.22 6.68
CA ALA A 144 -9.40 26.84 5.61
C ALA A 144 -8.98 26.39 4.19
N TRP A 145 -7.72 26.02 3.99
CA TRP A 145 -7.26 25.41 2.76
C TRP A 145 -7.72 23.95 2.68
N ALA A 146 -7.65 23.19 3.77
CA ALA A 146 -8.10 21.82 3.87
C ALA A 146 -9.59 21.66 3.55
N ASP A 147 -10.45 22.59 4.01
CA ASP A 147 -11.88 22.62 3.68
C ASP A 147 -12.11 22.62 2.16
N ARG A 148 -11.35 23.46 1.43
CA ARG A 148 -11.46 23.54 -0.04
C ARG A 148 -10.95 22.28 -0.75
N VAL A 149 -9.90 21.66 -0.24
CA VAL A 149 -9.39 20.38 -0.76
C VAL A 149 -10.41 19.27 -0.50
N TYR A 150 -11.07 19.29 0.68
CA TYR A 150 -12.13 18.33 0.97
C TYR A 150 -13.35 18.50 0.06
N ASP A 151 -13.72 19.75 -0.29
CA ASP A 151 -14.76 19.99 -1.30
C ASP A 151 -14.42 19.38 -2.65
N ALA A 152 -13.15 19.47 -3.08
CA ALA A 152 -12.67 18.78 -4.27
C ALA A 152 -12.72 17.25 -4.13
N ALA A 153 -12.38 16.71 -2.96
CA ALA A 153 -12.52 15.28 -2.66
C ALA A 153 -13.98 14.80 -2.75
N ARG A 154 -14.92 15.60 -2.24
CA ARG A 154 -16.37 15.33 -2.35
C ARG A 154 -16.86 15.37 -3.81
N ALA A 155 -16.34 16.30 -4.60
CA ALA A 155 -16.65 16.34 -6.03
C ALA A 155 -16.14 15.09 -6.74
N ALA A 156 -14.88 14.69 -6.53
CA ALA A 156 -14.32 13.45 -7.06
C ALA A 156 -15.14 12.21 -6.66
N ALA A 157 -15.60 12.16 -5.39
CA ALA A 157 -16.44 11.06 -4.91
C ALA A 157 -17.83 10.99 -5.59
N ARG A 158 -18.44 12.13 -5.93
CA ARG A 158 -19.70 12.18 -6.69
C ARG A 158 -19.52 11.71 -8.13
N ASP A 159 -18.37 12.01 -8.72
CA ASP A 159 -18.02 11.62 -10.07
C ASP A 159 -17.48 10.17 -10.15
N GLU A 160 -17.55 9.41 -9.05
CA GLU A 160 -17.06 8.05 -8.90
C GLU A 160 -15.52 7.91 -9.12
N HIS A 161 -14.75 9.00 -9.00
CA HIS A 161 -13.29 9.01 -9.05
C HIS A 161 -12.71 8.67 -7.65
N GLY A 162 -12.75 7.38 -7.31
CA GLY A 162 -12.46 6.91 -5.96
C GLY A 162 -11.01 7.09 -5.53
N CYS A 163 -10.06 6.82 -6.41
CA CYS A 163 -8.64 7.00 -6.10
C CYS A 163 -8.31 8.48 -5.83
N GLU A 164 -8.86 9.39 -6.64
CA GLU A 164 -8.66 10.82 -6.46
C GLU A 164 -9.36 11.34 -5.20
N ALA A 165 -10.58 10.87 -4.91
CA ALA A 165 -11.28 11.21 -3.68
C ALA A 165 -10.46 10.84 -2.43
N PHE A 166 -9.89 9.62 -2.39
CA PHE A 166 -9.06 9.17 -1.27
C PHE A 166 -7.72 9.88 -1.20
N ARG A 167 -7.10 10.18 -2.34
CA ARG A 167 -5.88 11.00 -2.38
C ARG A 167 -6.12 12.38 -1.76
N LEU A 168 -7.17 13.08 -2.19
CA LEU A 168 -7.53 14.40 -1.68
C LEU A 168 -7.98 14.36 -0.22
N LEU A 169 -8.64 13.29 0.21
CA LEU A 169 -8.97 13.04 1.61
C LEU A 169 -7.69 12.96 2.47
N ALA A 170 -6.69 12.21 2.03
CA ALA A 170 -5.41 12.11 2.72
C ALA A 170 -4.68 13.46 2.79
N VAL A 171 -4.69 14.23 1.71
CA VAL A 171 -4.15 15.60 1.64
C VAL A 171 -4.87 16.53 2.62
N THR A 172 -6.20 16.46 2.67
CA THR A 172 -7.02 17.21 3.65
C THR A 172 -6.58 16.93 5.07
N LEU A 173 -6.45 15.64 5.43
CA LEU A 173 -6.05 15.20 6.77
C LEU A 173 -4.59 15.48 7.10
N ALA A 174 -3.71 15.54 6.11
CA ALA A 174 -2.33 15.99 6.29
C ALA A 174 -2.25 17.51 6.58
N ALA A 175 -3.16 18.30 6.00
CA ALA A 175 -3.26 19.73 6.25
C ALA A 175 -3.96 20.02 7.59
N ASP A 176 -5.11 19.40 7.84
CA ASP A 176 -5.86 19.49 9.09
C ASP A 176 -6.21 18.10 9.64
N PRO A 177 -5.40 17.55 10.55
CA PRO A 177 -5.67 16.25 11.16
C PRO A 177 -7.00 16.15 11.92
N ASP A 178 -7.60 17.27 12.32
CA ASP A 178 -8.85 17.31 13.07
C ASP A 178 -10.06 17.64 12.20
N HIS A 179 -9.91 17.71 10.88
CA HIS A 179 -11.00 17.95 9.94
C HIS A 179 -12.09 16.87 10.07
N ALA A 180 -13.19 17.21 10.73
CA ALA A 180 -14.16 16.24 11.21
C ALA A 180 -14.86 15.45 10.08
N GLU A 181 -15.26 16.13 9.00
CA GLU A 181 -15.95 15.51 7.87
C GLU A 181 -15.00 14.56 7.12
N ALA A 182 -13.74 14.97 6.90
CA ALA A 182 -12.73 14.12 6.28
C ALA A 182 -12.43 12.87 7.12
N ARG A 183 -12.31 13.02 8.44
CA ARG A 183 -12.15 11.89 9.36
C ARG A 183 -13.32 10.91 9.26
N GLN A 184 -14.54 11.40 9.26
CA GLN A 184 -15.74 10.57 9.14
C GLN A 184 -15.81 9.87 7.78
N ALA A 185 -15.54 10.58 6.68
CA ALA A 185 -15.48 10.01 5.34
C ALA A 185 -14.42 8.91 5.26
N GLY A 186 -13.27 9.11 5.87
CA GLY A 186 -12.20 8.15 5.98
C GLY A 186 -12.48 6.97 6.91
N GLY A 187 -13.51 7.04 7.71
CA GLY A 187 -13.92 5.93 8.57
C GLY A 187 -13.53 6.06 10.03
N TRP A 188 -12.85 7.13 10.45
CA TRP A 188 -12.49 7.32 11.87
C TRP A 188 -13.67 7.72 12.73
N VAL A 189 -13.59 7.35 13.99
CA VAL A 189 -14.57 7.67 15.04
C VAL A 189 -13.96 8.70 16.00
N ARG A 190 -14.69 9.78 16.25
CA ARG A 190 -14.28 10.81 17.19
C ARG A 190 -14.42 10.31 18.64
N ARG A 191 -13.39 10.48 19.42
CA ARG A 191 -13.39 10.27 20.87
C ARG A 191 -12.92 11.52 21.58
N VAL A 192 -13.60 11.85 22.69
CA VAL A 192 -13.21 12.99 23.54
C VAL A 192 -12.99 12.46 24.95
N GLU A 193 -11.77 12.61 25.46
CA GLU A 193 -11.39 12.25 26.81
C GLU A 193 -10.64 13.43 27.46
N ASN A 194 -11.08 13.86 28.63
CA ASN A 194 -10.48 14.99 29.37
C ASN A 194 -10.32 16.27 28.52
N GLY A 195 -11.28 16.54 27.62
CA GLY A 195 -11.23 17.70 26.72
C GLY A 195 -10.35 17.53 25.47
N THR A 196 -9.61 16.43 25.35
CA THR A 196 -8.80 16.12 24.18
C THR A 196 -9.58 15.29 23.17
N THR A 197 -9.60 15.72 21.91
CA THR A 197 -10.19 14.96 20.80
C THR A 197 -9.13 14.05 20.22
N THR A 198 -9.49 12.77 20.00
CA THR A 198 -8.68 11.78 19.32
C THR A 198 -9.52 11.07 18.27
N TRP A 199 -8.93 10.76 17.13
CA TRP A 199 -9.58 10.04 16.06
C TRP A 199 -9.06 8.61 16.00
N LEU A 200 -9.95 7.64 16.10
CA LEU A 200 -9.64 6.21 16.21
C LEU A 200 -10.31 5.44 15.07
N TRP A 201 -9.69 4.35 14.66
CA TRP A 201 -10.39 3.34 13.89
C TRP A 201 -11.56 2.76 14.67
N PRO A 202 -12.66 2.35 14.02
CA PRO A 202 -13.82 1.77 14.70
C PRO A 202 -13.46 0.57 15.59
N GLU A 203 -12.48 -0.23 15.18
CA GLU A 203 -11.93 -1.37 15.91
C GLU A 203 -11.31 -0.94 17.23
N ALA A 204 -10.42 0.05 17.19
CA ALA A 204 -9.77 0.62 18.36
C ALA A 204 -10.80 1.24 19.32
N ALA A 205 -11.77 2.01 18.79
CA ALA A 205 -12.84 2.60 19.60
C ALA A 205 -13.69 1.53 20.31
N ARG A 206 -14.00 0.42 19.62
CA ARG A 206 -14.71 -0.74 20.20
C ARG A 206 -13.91 -1.39 21.32
N ARG A 207 -12.58 -1.55 21.17
CA ARG A 207 -11.68 -2.14 22.17
C ARG A 207 -11.59 -1.26 23.42
N GLN A 208 -11.41 0.05 23.24
CA GLN A 208 -11.41 0.99 24.36
C GLN A 208 -12.72 0.97 25.15
N SER A 209 -13.88 0.81 24.47
CA SER A 209 -15.17 0.68 25.16
C SER A 209 -15.27 -0.57 26.04
N ARG A 210 -14.45 -1.58 25.76
CA ARG A 210 -14.29 -2.82 26.56
C ARG A 210 -13.20 -2.73 27.62
N ARG A 211 -12.70 -1.51 27.89
CA ARG A 211 -11.60 -1.25 28.84
C ARG A 211 -10.27 -1.91 28.43
N GLU A 212 -10.06 -2.10 27.14
CA GLU A 212 -8.77 -2.49 26.60
C GLU A 212 -7.91 -1.23 26.37
N VAL A 213 -6.60 -1.39 26.47
CA VAL A 213 -5.58 -0.38 26.16
C VAL A 213 -4.58 -0.97 25.19
N PHE A 214 -4.06 -0.18 24.28
CA PHE A 214 -3.02 -0.59 23.36
C PHE A 214 -1.63 -0.37 23.98
N SER A 215 -0.78 -1.36 23.85
CA SER A 215 0.64 -1.28 24.13
C SER A 215 1.42 -1.62 22.86
N PRO A 216 2.38 -0.80 22.42
CA PRO A 216 3.22 -1.14 21.26
C PRO A 216 3.94 -2.49 21.42
N GLU A 217 4.25 -2.89 22.66
CA GLU A 217 4.96 -4.11 22.98
C GLU A 217 4.04 -5.34 23.07
N PHE A 218 2.80 -5.18 23.57
CA PHE A 218 1.91 -6.29 23.89
C PHE A 218 0.60 -6.30 23.08
N GLY A 219 0.37 -5.30 22.25
CA GLY A 219 -0.90 -5.12 21.54
C GLY A 219 -2.05 -4.70 22.45
N TRP A 220 -3.27 -4.97 22.04
CA TRP A 220 -4.47 -4.70 22.83
C TRP A 220 -4.64 -5.67 23.97
N LEU A 221 -4.74 -5.16 25.19
CA LEU A 221 -4.96 -5.94 26.42
C LEU A 221 -5.89 -5.20 27.38
N LEU A 222 -6.52 -5.94 28.31
CA LEU A 222 -7.32 -5.32 29.34
C LEU A 222 -6.45 -4.38 30.18
N LYS A 223 -6.93 -3.17 30.47
CA LYS A 223 -6.22 -2.17 31.29
C LYS A 223 -5.73 -2.74 32.63
N SER A 224 -6.52 -3.63 33.24
CA SER A 224 -6.14 -4.30 34.50
C SER A 224 -4.98 -5.30 34.38
N TRP A 225 -4.61 -5.70 33.15
CA TRP A 225 -3.51 -6.63 32.90
C TRP A 225 -2.18 -5.93 32.64
N GLN A 226 -2.22 -4.66 32.20
CA GLN A 226 -1.03 -3.89 31.82
C GLN A 226 0.09 -3.91 32.87
N PRO A 227 -0.17 -3.69 34.19
CA PRO A 227 0.90 -3.76 35.20
C PRO A 227 1.61 -5.11 35.24
N ARG A 228 0.84 -6.21 35.16
CA ARG A 228 1.40 -7.57 35.19
C ARG A 228 2.24 -7.89 33.96
N TYR A 229 1.82 -7.42 32.78
CA TYR A 229 2.61 -7.55 31.56
C TYR A 229 3.93 -6.77 31.66
N ALA A 230 3.90 -5.56 32.23
CA ALA A 230 5.10 -4.76 32.49
C ALA A 230 6.05 -5.41 33.52
N GLU A 231 5.51 -6.22 34.47
CA GLU A 231 6.28 -7.01 35.43
C GLU A 231 6.82 -8.34 34.84
N GLY A 232 6.68 -8.57 33.54
CA GLY A 232 7.14 -9.81 32.88
C GLY A 232 6.19 -10.99 32.99
N LEU A 233 5.00 -10.81 33.58
CA LEU A 233 4.02 -11.87 33.70
C LEU A 233 3.18 -12.02 32.43
N ARG A 234 2.83 -13.26 32.08
CA ARG A 234 1.94 -13.60 30.98
C ARG A 234 0.79 -14.47 31.46
N ARG A 235 -0.35 -14.38 30.81
CA ARG A 235 -1.54 -15.13 31.18
C ARG A 235 -1.62 -16.46 30.43
N GLN A 236 -1.70 -17.57 31.18
CA GLN A 236 -2.01 -18.89 30.65
C GLN A 236 -3.32 -19.39 31.28
N GLY A 237 -4.40 -19.39 30.50
CA GLY A 237 -5.74 -19.68 31.03
C GLY A 237 -6.15 -18.65 32.10
N THR A 238 -6.28 -19.10 33.35
CA THR A 238 -6.60 -18.24 34.51
C THR A 238 -5.38 -17.86 35.35
N ARG A 239 -4.21 -18.41 35.05
CA ARG A 239 -2.98 -18.22 35.83
C ARG A 239 -2.09 -17.16 35.24
N TRP A 240 -1.29 -16.51 36.12
CA TRP A 240 -0.22 -15.59 35.74
C TRP A 240 1.11 -16.27 36.01
N LEU A 241 1.96 -16.36 35.01
CA LEU A 241 3.27 -17.00 35.06
C LEU A 241 4.33 -16.02 34.54
N GLU A 242 5.55 -16.13 35.00
CA GLU A 242 6.70 -15.44 34.42
C GLU A 242 6.88 -15.92 32.98
N LYS A 243 7.21 -14.99 32.05
CA LYS A 243 7.35 -15.29 30.61
C LYS A 243 8.31 -16.46 30.37
N GLU A 244 9.40 -16.50 31.12
CA GLU A 244 10.47 -17.51 31.00
C GLU A 244 10.02 -18.93 31.48
N LYS A 245 8.93 -19.01 32.22
CA LYS A 245 8.36 -20.29 32.70
C LYS A 245 7.27 -20.84 31.79
N LEU A 246 6.90 -20.07 30.74
CA LEU A 246 5.92 -20.54 29.79
C LEU A 246 6.59 -21.49 28.78
N PRO A 247 5.95 -22.62 28.45
CA PRO A 247 6.42 -23.46 27.37
C PRO A 247 6.27 -22.67 26.04
N ALA A 248 7.27 -22.78 25.17
CA ALA A 248 7.16 -22.26 23.82
C ALA A 248 5.97 -22.93 23.09
N PRO A 249 5.10 -22.18 22.41
CA PRO A 249 3.98 -22.75 21.68
C PRO A 249 4.51 -23.63 20.54
N GLN A 250 3.93 -24.81 20.38
CA GLN A 250 4.34 -25.77 19.36
C GLN A 250 3.44 -25.71 18.12
N THR A 251 2.21 -25.29 18.29
CA THR A 251 1.21 -25.25 17.23
C THR A 251 0.50 -23.89 17.20
N VAL A 252 -0.12 -23.57 16.08
CA VAL A 252 -0.94 -22.35 15.93
C VAL A 252 -2.10 -22.34 16.94
N ALA A 253 -2.64 -23.52 17.29
CA ALA A 253 -3.75 -23.63 18.24
C ALA A 253 -3.35 -23.29 19.68
N ASP A 254 -2.10 -23.56 20.06
CA ASP A 254 -1.56 -23.29 21.40
C ASP A 254 -0.96 -21.88 21.52
N ALA A 255 -0.81 -21.19 20.39
CA ALA A 255 -0.13 -19.90 20.35
C ALA A 255 -0.94 -18.80 21.07
N PRO A 256 -0.30 -17.98 21.92
CA PRO A 256 -0.92 -16.76 22.42
C PRO A 256 -1.37 -15.87 21.25
N LEU A 257 -2.39 -15.05 21.49
CA LEU A 257 -2.88 -14.08 20.51
C LEU A 257 -2.36 -12.69 20.84
N TRP A 258 -1.60 -12.12 19.93
CA TRP A 258 -1.28 -10.70 19.88
C TRP A 258 -2.31 -9.97 19.02
N GLN A 259 -2.74 -8.76 19.40
CA GLN A 259 -3.83 -8.08 18.70
C GLN A 259 -3.48 -6.61 18.44
N SER A 260 -3.56 -6.21 17.18
CA SER A 260 -3.54 -4.80 16.77
C SER A 260 -4.96 -4.26 16.51
N ASP A 261 -5.08 -3.13 15.85
CA ASP A 261 -6.38 -2.58 15.45
C ASP A 261 -7.06 -3.50 14.45
N HIS A 262 -6.32 -3.95 13.42
CA HIS A 262 -6.87 -4.70 12.30
C HIS A 262 -6.47 -6.17 12.26
N TRP A 263 -5.45 -6.63 13.02
CA TRP A 263 -4.99 -8.03 13.01
C TRP A 263 -5.09 -8.73 14.35
N ARG A 264 -5.25 -10.07 14.24
CA ARG A 264 -5.04 -11.04 15.31
C ARG A 264 -3.91 -11.97 14.87
N ILE A 265 -2.81 -11.94 15.56
CA ILE A 265 -1.59 -12.66 15.22
C ILE A 265 -1.40 -13.81 16.20
N SER A 266 -1.39 -15.06 15.68
CA SER A 266 -0.97 -16.23 16.46
C SER A 266 0.54 -16.19 16.64
N GLN A 267 0.98 -16.05 17.87
CA GLN A 267 2.35 -15.78 18.26
C GLN A 267 3.12 -17.08 18.55
N LEU A 268 3.88 -17.58 17.57
CA LEU A 268 4.87 -18.63 17.78
C LEU A 268 6.29 -18.05 17.86
N ALA A 269 6.54 -16.92 17.21
CA ALA A 269 7.78 -16.16 17.29
C ALA A 269 7.93 -15.38 18.62
N ASP A 270 9.10 -14.78 18.85
CA ASP A 270 9.31 -13.89 19.99
C ASP A 270 8.34 -12.69 19.97
N GLU A 271 7.93 -12.26 21.15
CA GLU A 271 6.94 -11.19 21.34
C GLU A 271 7.36 -9.87 20.70
N ALA A 272 8.65 -9.53 20.75
CA ALA A 272 9.17 -8.31 20.10
C ALA A 272 9.06 -8.42 18.56
N LYS A 273 9.34 -9.60 18.00
CA LYS A 273 9.19 -9.85 16.56
C LYS A 273 7.74 -9.80 16.08
N VAL A 274 6.83 -10.29 16.91
CA VAL A 274 5.39 -10.16 16.64
C VAL A 274 4.93 -8.70 16.68
N ALA A 275 5.44 -7.91 17.63
CA ALA A 275 5.16 -6.48 17.70
C ALA A 275 5.70 -5.72 16.46
N GLU A 276 6.91 -6.05 15.99
CA GLU A 276 7.49 -5.52 14.74
C GLU A 276 6.62 -5.87 13.53
N LEU A 277 6.24 -7.14 13.40
CA LEU A 277 5.33 -7.60 12.33
C LEU A 277 3.99 -6.87 12.37
N ALA A 278 3.39 -6.74 13.54
CA ALA A 278 2.13 -6.03 13.72
C ALA A 278 2.22 -4.55 13.29
N ALA A 279 3.32 -3.89 13.61
CA ALA A 279 3.56 -2.51 13.18
C ALA A 279 3.65 -2.39 11.65
N LEU A 280 4.32 -3.35 10.97
CA LEU A 280 4.39 -3.38 9.50
C LEU A 280 3.02 -3.67 8.86
N LEU A 281 2.23 -4.58 9.44
CA LEU A 281 0.88 -4.87 8.97
C LEU A 281 -0.04 -3.65 9.08
N GLU A 282 -0.04 -2.95 10.23
CA GLU A 282 -0.83 -1.74 10.43
C GLU A 282 -0.35 -0.58 9.53
N GLN A 283 0.95 -0.47 9.29
CA GLN A 283 1.51 0.47 8.33
C GLN A 283 1.01 0.15 6.91
N THR A 284 1.02 -1.13 6.51
CA THR A 284 0.51 -1.57 5.21
C THR A 284 -0.96 -1.20 5.05
N HIS A 285 -1.78 -1.43 6.08
CA HIS A 285 -3.19 -1.03 6.09
C HIS A 285 -3.36 0.48 5.87
N ALA A 286 -2.63 1.30 6.62
CA ALA A 286 -2.73 2.76 6.52
C ALA A 286 -2.34 3.29 5.13
N ILE A 287 -1.34 2.67 4.50
CA ILE A 287 -0.88 3.00 3.15
C ILE A 287 -1.88 2.52 2.10
N TRP A 288 -2.28 1.25 2.18
CA TRP A 288 -3.27 0.65 1.30
C TRP A 288 -4.58 1.44 1.32
N TRP A 289 -5.01 1.87 2.52
CA TRP A 289 -6.22 2.66 2.67
C TRP A 289 -6.15 3.99 1.91
N GLN A 290 -5.01 4.68 1.92
CA GLN A 290 -4.83 5.91 1.15
C GLN A 290 -4.75 5.66 -0.36
N ALA A 291 -4.01 4.62 -0.78
CA ALA A 291 -3.78 4.33 -2.19
C ALA A 291 -4.98 3.65 -2.86
N PHE A 292 -5.68 2.77 -2.12
CA PHE A 292 -6.64 1.82 -2.67
C PHE A 292 -7.97 1.75 -1.89
N GLY A 293 -8.21 2.61 -0.92
CA GLY A 293 -9.38 2.53 -0.03
C GLY A 293 -10.72 2.54 -0.76
N SER A 294 -10.82 3.16 -1.93
CA SER A 294 -12.00 3.13 -2.79
C SER A 294 -12.33 1.73 -3.31
N PHE A 295 -11.35 0.82 -3.40
CA PHE A 295 -11.57 -0.58 -3.78
C PHE A 295 -12.56 -1.28 -2.83
N ALA A 296 -12.50 -0.98 -1.53
CA ALA A 296 -13.38 -1.59 -0.54
C ALA A 296 -14.84 -1.11 -0.64
N MET A 297 -15.13 -0.06 -1.42
CA MET A 297 -16.43 0.57 -1.49
C MET A 297 -17.36 -0.12 -2.50
N GLU A 298 -18.63 -0.24 -2.11
CA GLU A 298 -19.70 -0.59 -3.04
C GLU A 298 -20.17 0.64 -3.83
N ARG A 299 -20.81 0.41 -4.97
CA ARG A 299 -21.34 1.48 -5.82
C ARG A 299 -22.22 2.45 -5.01
N GLY A 300 -21.94 3.74 -5.15
CA GLY A 300 -22.64 4.81 -4.42
C GLY A 300 -22.28 4.89 -2.91
N GLU A 301 -21.49 3.97 -2.38
CA GLU A 301 -21.01 4.07 -0.99
C GLU A 301 -20.00 5.21 -0.83
N LEU A 302 -19.10 5.36 -1.80
CA LEU A 302 -18.12 6.43 -1.83
C LEU A 302 -18.79 7.80 -1.65
N GLN A 303 -19.79 8.11 -2.48
CA GLN A 303 -20.54 9.36 -2.38
C GLN A 303 -21.18 9.51 -1.01
N ARG A 304 -21.94 8.50 -0.53
CA ARG A 304 -22.61 8.57 0.78
C ARG A 304 -21.64 8.80 1.94
N ARG A 305 -20.44 8.23 1.88
CA ARG A 305 -19.43 8.44 2.93
C ARG A 305 -18.91 9.86 2.95
N PHE A 306 -18.58 10.41 1.77
CA PHE A 306 -18.05 11.77 1.64
C PHE A 306 -19.13 12.84 1.92
N GLU A 307 -20.40 12.50 1.79
CA GLU A 307 -21.53 13.33 2.20
C GLU A 307 -21.97 13.13 3.67
N GLY A 308 -21.24 12.30 4.43
CA GLY A 308 -21.54 12.04 5.85
C GLY A 308 -22.80 11.20 6.11
N GLN A 309 -23.35 10.58 5.08
CA GLN A 309 -24.59 9.80 5.13
C GLN A 309 -24.36 8.34 5.57
N GLN A 310 -23.13 7.87 5.57
CA GLN A 310 -22.77 6.50 5.93
C GLN A 310 -21.63 6.49 6.96
N ARG A 311 -21.83 5.71 8.04
CA ARG A 311 -20.79 5.45 9.04
C ARG A 311 -20.13 4.11 8.79
N VAL A 312 -18.84 4.03 9.12
CA VAL A 312 -18.07 2.79 9.06
C VAL A 312 -18.29 1.99 10.34
N SER A 313 -18.60 0.72 10.18
CA SER A 313 -18.68 -0.23 11.29
C SER A 313 -17.35 -0.96 11.48
N PRO A 314 -17.00 -1.38 12.70
CA PRO A 314 -15.82 -2.20 12.93
C PRO A 314 -15.86 -3.49 12.11
N ALA A 315 -14.80 -3.76 11.37
CA ALA A 315 -14.63 -5.00 10.63
C ALA A 315 -14.20 -6.17 11.54
N ALA A 316 -14.22 -7.39 11.02
CA ALA A 316 -13.55 -8.51 11.67
C ALA A 316 -12.03 -8.33 11.53
N ALA A 317 -11.29 -8.69 12.58
CA ALA A 317 -9.84 -8.63 12.50
C ALA A 317 -9.30 -9.71 11.57
N MET A 318 -8.40 -9.34 10.69
CA MET A 318 -7.64 -10.23 9.81
C MET A 318 -6.76 -11.17 10.62
N GLN A 319 -6.48 -12.37 10.10
CA GLN A 319 -5.68 -13.36 10.80
C GLN A 319 -4.26 -13.40 10.25
N ALA A 320 -3.28 -13.46 11.15
CA ALA A 320 -1.90 -13.71 10.79
C ALA A 320 -1.27 -14.75 11.73
N VAL A 321 -0.21 -15.38 11.28
CA VAL A 321 0.60 -16.30 12.08
C VAL A 321 2.06 -15.88 11.94
N SER A 322 2.76 -15.76 13.07
CA SER A 322 4.18 -15.48 13.12
C SER A 322 4.91 -16.69 13.72
N PHE A 323 5.58 -17.47 12.87
CA PHE A 323 6.36 -18.64 13.27
C PHE A 323 7.74 -18.24 13.80
N ALA A 324 8.26 -19.01 14.75
CA ALA A 324 9.59 -18.78 15.33
C ALA A 324 10.75 -19.09 14.34
N SER A 325 10.50 -19.86 13.30
CA SER A 325 11.50 -20.22 12.30
C SER A 325 10.89 -20.64 10.98
N ARG A 326 11.72 -20.57 9.91
CA ARG A 326 11.38 -21.10 8.59
C ARG A 326 11.01 -22.59 8.64
N GLN A 327 11.72 -23.40 9.44
CA GLN A 327 11.44 -24.82 9.53
C GLN A 327 10.02 -25.06 10.07
N GLN A 328 9.63 -24.38 11.16
CA GLN A 328 8.28 -24.48 11.73
C GLN A 328 7.20 -24.04 10.74
N TYR A 329 7.47 -22.98 9.96
CA TYR A 329 6.60 -22.50 8.88
C TYR A 329 6.41 -23.59 7.81
N VAL A 330 7.51 -24.16 7.30
CA VAL A 330 7.46 -25.23 6.29
C VAL A 330 6.75 -26.47 6.82
N ASP A 331 7.14 -27.00 7.98
CA ASP A 331 6.57 -28.21 8.57
C ASP A 331 5.05 -28.10 8.80
N THR A 332 4.58 -26.87 9.09
CA THR A 332 3.15 -26.62 9.32
C THR A 332 2.38 -26.53 8.01
N LEU A 333 2.96 -25.93 6.96
CA LEU A 333 2.24 -25.55 5.76
C LEU A 333 2.49 -26.47 4.55
N GLU A 334 3.53 -27.31 4.53
CA GLU A 334 3.87 -28.16 3.38
C GLU A 334 2.75 -29.10 2.93
N ARG A 335 1.86 -29.50 3.85
CA ARG A 335 0.69 -30.33 3.53
C ARG A 335 -0.40 -29.54 2.80
N LEU A 336 -0.46 -28.23 3.01
CA LEU A 336 -1.39 -27.33 2.34
C LEU A 336 -0.79 -26.87 1.00
N GLU A 337 0.52 -26.63 1.00
CA GLU A 337 1.26 -26.10 -0.13
C GLU A 337 2.65 -26.77 -0.22
N PRO A 338 2.79 -27.76 -1.12
CA PRO A 338 4.05 -28.51 -1.24
C PRO A 338 5.29 -27.67 -1.62
N GLN A 339 5.09 -26.49 -2.23
CA GLN A 339 6.18 -25.61 -2.62
C GLN A 339 6.44 -24.48 -1.61
N ILE A 340 5.80 -24.54 -0.44
CA ILE A 340 5.90 -23.50 0.61
C ILE A 340 7.37 -23.21 1.01
N GLY A 341 8.24 -24.20 0.88
CA GLY A 341 9.67 -24.03 1.15
C GLY A 341 10.38 -23.01 0.25
N SER A 342 9.79 -22.58 -0.85
CA SER A 342 10.34 -21.52 -1.71
C SER A 342 9.85 -20.12 -1.39
N THR A 343 8.89 -19.97 -0.46
CA THR A 343 8.29 -18.67 -0.11
C THR A 343 8.91 -18.06 1.14
N LEU A 344 8.83 -16.73 1.27
CA LEU A 344 9.25 -15.97 2.46
C LEU A 344 8.07 -15.54 3.34
N GLY A 345 6.85 -15.75 2.87
CA GLY A 345 5.57 -15.51 3.50
C GLY A 345 4.49 -15.97 2.53
N ILE A 346 3.25 -16.03 2.97
CA ILE A 346 2.10 -16.36 2.11
C ILE A 346 0.79 -15.86 2.71
N TYR A 347 -0.06 -15.26 1.89
CA TYR A 347 -1.48 -15.13 2.18
C TYR A 347 -2.23 -16.34 1.65
N TRP A 348 -2.82 -17.13 2.54
CA TRP A 348 -3.58 -18.34 2.18
C TRP A 348 -5.08 -18.04 2.19
N MET A 349 -5.64 -17.79 1.01
CA MET A 349 -7.04 -17.41 0.84
C MET A 349 -8.05 -18.41 1.45
N PRO A 350 -7.87 -19.75 1.37
CA PRO A 350 -8.83 -20.70 1.96
C PRO A 350 -9.04 -20.56 3.46
N THR A 351 -8.02 -20.14 4.20
CA THR A 351 -8.09 -19.88 5.66
C THR A 351 -8.18 -18.39 5.98
N GLN A 352 -8.06 -17.51 4.99
CA GLN A 352 -7.99 -16.05 5.17
C GLN A 352 -6.91 -15.67 6.20
N THR A 353 -5.74 -16.25 6.06
CA THR A 353 -4.65 -16.09 7.02
C THR A 353 -3.34 -15.81 6.29
N THR A 354 -2.60 -14.85 6.79
CA THR A 354 -1.25 -14.56 6.31
C THR A 354 -0.23 -15.22 7.24
N TYR A 355 0.76 -15.88 6.68
CA TYR A 355 1.77 -16.64 7.41
C TYR A 355 3.15 -16.04 7.18
N PHE A 356 3.86 -15.76 8.27
CA PHE A 356 5.22 -15.24 8.29
C PHE A 356 6.10 -16.06 9.26
N PHE A 357 7.40 -15.99 9.10
CA PHE A 357 8.36 -16.59 10.03
C PHE A 357 9.46 -15.60 10.38
N GLU A 358 10.06 -15.79 11.56
CA GLU A 358 11.20 -14.99 11.99
C GLU A 358 12.44 -15.35 11.17
N SER A 359 13.02 -14.35 10.49
CA SER A 359 14.26 -14.47 9.73
C SER A 359 14.84 -13.09 9.49
N ASP A 360 16.16 -12.98 9.48
CA ASP A 360 16.86 -11.78 9.07
C ASP A 360 16.69 -11.49 7.57
N ASP A 361 16.28 -12.49 6.80
CA ASP A 361 16.07 -12.40 5.35
C ASP A 361 14.65 -11.95 4.96
N VAL A 362 13.69 -11.91 5.90
CA VAL A 362 12.32 -11.45 5.61
C VAL A 362 12.29 -9.92 5.59
N ALA A 363 12.48 -9.35 4.42
CA ALA A 363 12.37 -7.92 4.22
C ALA A 363 10.94 -7.41 4.47
N ALA A 364 10.80 -6.14 4.89
CA ALA A 364 9.50 -5.49 5.04
C ALA A 364 8.63 -5.58 3.76
N GLY A 365 9.26 -5.62 2.58
CA GLY A 365 8.60 -5.83 1.29
C GLY A 365 7.76 -7.10 1.23
N THR A 366 8.20 -8.21 1.85
CA THR A 366 7.40 -9.44 1.93
C THR A 366 6.12 -9.21 2.73
N VAL A 367 6.21 -8.50 3.85
CA VAL A 367 5.03 -8.19 4.67
C VAL A 367 4.07 -7.30 3.90
N PHE A 368 4.58 -6.29 3.18
CA PHE A 368 3.76 -5.41 2.34
C PHE A 368 3.06 -6.19 1.23
N HIS A 369 3.76 -7.12 0.58
CA HIS A 369 3.22 -7.97 -0.49
C HIS A 369 2.07 -8.84 0.03
N GLU A 370 2.31 -9.68 1.02
CA GLU A 370 1.34 -10.65 1.52
C GLU A 370 0.14 -9.98 2.22
N ALA A 371 0.39 -8.90 2.99
CA ALA A 371 -0.68 -8.12 3.60
C ALA A 371 -1.54 -7.42 2.52
N THR A 372 -0.97 -7.04 1.39
CA THR A 372 -1.71 -6.46 0.26
C THR A 372 -2.70 -7.46 -0.32
N HIS A 373 -2.30 -8.71 -0.55
CA HIS A 373 -3.22 -9.77 -0.96
C HIS A 373 -4.39 -9.92 0.03
N GLN A 374 -4.09 -9.96 1.34
CA GLN A 374 -5.10 -10.07 2.38
C GLN A 374 -6.07 -8.88 2.37
N LEU A 375 -5.55 -7.65 2.30
CA LEU A 375 -6.36 -6.44 2.29
C LEU A 375 -7.32 -6.39 1.11
N PHE A 376 -6.86 -6.72 -0.10
CA PHE A 376 -7.75 -6.80 -1.27
C PHE A 376 -8.76 -7.93 -1.17
N ALA A 377 -8.36 -9.10 -0.66
CA ALA A 377 -9.24 -10.26 -0.57
C ALA A 377 -10.33 -10.11 0.51
N GLU A 378 -10.05 -9.40 1.63
CA GLU A 378 -10.92 -9.36 2.79
C GLU A 378 -11.62 -8.01 3.02
N SER A 379 -11.20 -6.92 2.34
CA SER A 379 -11.80 -5.59 2.51
C SER A 379 -13.23 -5.48 1.95
N ARG A 380 -13.62 -6.39 1.09
CA ARG A 380 -14.96 -6.50 0.52
C ARG A 380 -15.30 -7.96 0.21
N ARG A 381 -16.54 -8.20 -0.21
CA ARG A 381 -16.93 -9.55 -0.69
C ARG A 381 -16.23 -9.84 -2.03
N THR A 382 -15.38 -10.86 -2.04
CA THR A 382 -14.61 -11.30 -3.20
C THR A 382 -15.02 -12.71 -3.65
N SER A 383 -14.73 -13.05 -4.90
CA SER A 383 -14.90 -14.39 -5.44
C SER A 383 -13.75 -15.29 -4.97
N ARG A 384 -14.08 -16.52 -4.59
CA ARG A 384 -13.06 -17.55 -4.32
C ARG A 384 -12.28 -17.99 -5.57
N LEU A 385 -12.77 -17.61 -6.74
CA LEU A 385 -12.19 -17.91 -8.05
C LEU A 385 -11.54 -16.66 -8.68
N ALA A 386 -11.23 -15.63 -7.88
CA ALA A 386 -10.59 -14.43 -8.36
C ALA A 386 -9.26 -14.76 -9.06
N GLY A 387 -9.12 -14.36 -10.32
CA GLY A 387 -7.92 -14.60 -11.12
C GLY A 387 -7.71 -16.05 -11.58
N GLU A 388 -8.58 -17.01 -11.25
CA GLU A 388 -8.37 -18.41 -11.61
C GLU A 388 -8.42 -18.68 -13.12
N GLN A 389 -9.28 -17.97 -13.84
CA GLN A 389 -9.49 -18.19 -15.27
C GLN A 389 -8.77 -17.15 -16.16
N HIS A 390 -8.61 -15.93 -15.69
CA HIS A 390 -7.98 -14.82 -16.42
C HIS A 390 -7.64 -13.68 -15.47
N GLY A 391 -6.73 -12.77 -15.90
CA GLY A 391 -6.41 -11.53 -15.19
C GLY A 391 -5.68 -11.73 -13.86
N PHE A 392 -5.06 -12.89 -13.62
CA PHE A 392 -4.33 -13.14 -12.38
C PHE A 392 -3.18 -12.15 -12.16
N TRP A 393 -2.55 -11.73 -13.25
CA TRP A 393 -1.41 -10.82 -13.21
C TRP A 393 -1.67 -9.54 -12.40
N VAL A 394 -2.88 -8.96 -12.45
CA VAL A 394 -3.17 -7.70 -11.76
C VAL A 394 -3.21 -7.86 -10.24
N ILE A 395 -3.54 -9.06 -9.74
CA ILE A 395 -3.51 -9.41 -8.31
C ILE A 395 -2.06 -9.37 -7.79
N GLU A 396 -1.13 -9.96 -8.55
CA GLU A 396 0.30 -9.94 -8.22
C GLU A 396 0.91 -8.55 -8.47
N ALA A 397 0.48 -7.87 -9.51
CA ALA A 397 1.00 -6.55 -9.87
C ALA A 397 0.84 -5.51 -8.75
N VAL A 398 -0.33 -5.46 -8.09
CA VAL A 398 -0.56 -4.52 -6.97
C VAL A 398 0.23 -4.90 -5.72
N ALA A 399 0.44 -6.20 -5.47
CA ALA A 399 1.28 -6.66 -4.37
C ALA A 399 2.75 -6.30 -4.60
N CYS A 400 3.27 -6.54 -5.81
CA CYS A 400 4.62 -6.10 -6.21
C CYS A 400 4.77 -4.57 -6.18
N TYR A 401 3.72 -3.82 -6.53
CA TYR A 401 3.75 -2.36 -6.45
C TYR A 401 3.95 -1.87 -5.01
N MET A 402 3.31 -2.52 -4.03
CA MET A 402 3.50 -2.18 -2.61
C MET A 402 4.92 -2.46 -2.09
N GLU A 403 5.69 -3.32 -2.74
CA GLU A 403 7.12 -3.54 -2.40
C GLU A 403 8.00 -2.30 -2.69
N SER A 404 7.54 -1.36 -3.55
CA SER A 404 8.24 -0.12 -3.89
C SER A 404 8.13 0.96 -2.80
N LEU A 405 7.54 0.65 -1.67
CA LEU A 405 7.31 1.59 -0.58
C LEU A 405 8.62 2.10 0.03
N GLU A 406 8.76 3.41 0.08
CA GLU A 406 9.92 4.09 0.64
C GLU A 406 9.50 5.13 1.69
N PRO A 407 10.07 5.12 2.91
CA PRO A 407 9.76 6.09 3.94
C PRO A 407 10.32 7.48 3.59
N THR A 408 9.60 8.52 4.01
CA THR A 408 10.01 9.93 3.95
C THR A 408 9.82 10.58 5.31
N GLU A 409 10.25 11.82 5.48
CA GLU A 409 10.05 12.57 6.73
C GLU A 409 8.57 12.72 7.10
N THR A 410 7.68 12.91 6.10
CA THR A 410 6.26 13.23 6.31
C THR A 410 5.30 12.06 6.01
N GLY A 411 5.84 10.92 5.59
CA GLY A 411 5.03 9.76 5.21
C GLY A 411 5.81 8.75 4.39
N TRP A 412 5.32 8.44 3.20
CA TRP A 412 5.94 7.46 2.29
C TRP A 412 5.78 7.89 0.83
N ARG A 413 6.63 7.34 -0.01
CA ARG A 413 6.51 7.35 -1.47
C ARG A 413 6.23 5.96 -1.97
N LEU A 414 5.40 5.83 -3.01
CA LEU A 414 4.99 4.55 -3.58
C LEU A 414 5.07 4.59 -5.11
N GLY A 415 5.72 3.59 -5.70
CA GLY A 415 6.01 3.51 -7.13
C GLY A 415 7.31 4.22 -7.53
N GLY A 416 7.52 4.37 -8.83
CA GLY A 416 8.70 4.99 -9.44
C GLY A 416 9.58 3.99 -10.18
N LEU A 417 10.18 4.44 -11.29
CA LEU A 417 10.94 3.57 -12.20
C LEU A 417 12.24 3.01 -11.59
N ASP A 418 12.73 3.62 -10.53
CA ASP A 418 13.97 3.26 -9.80
C ASP A 418 13.71 2.53 -8.47
N HIS A 419 12.47 2.10 -8.21
CA HIS A 419 12.08 1.52 -6.92
C HIS A 419 11.39 0.15 -7.08
N GLY A 420 11.46 -0.67 -6.03
CA GLY A 420 10.88 -2.01 -6.00
C GLY A 420 11.47 -2.91 -7.09
N ARG A 421 10.59 -3.57 -7.85
CA ARG A 421 10.98 -4.44 -8.97
C ARG A 421 10.97 -3.73 -10.32
N VAL A 422 10.60 -2.45 -10.39
CA VAL A 422 10.46 -1.73 -11.67
C VAL A 422 11.78 -1.57 -12.41
N PRO A 423 12.96 -1.32 -11.75
CA PRO A 423 14.25 -1.31 -12.44
C PRO A 423 14.52 -2.59 -13.24
N MET A 424 14.13 -3.74 -12.67
CA MET A 424 14.26 -5.02 -13.39
C MET A 424 13.30 -5.11 -14.59
N ALA A 425 12.12 -4.49 -14.53
CA ALA A 425 11.20 -4.43 -15.68
C ALA A 425 11.82 -3.63 -16.83
N VAL A 426 12.47 -2.51 -16.50
CA VAL A 426 13.21 -1.68 -17.48
C VAL A 426 14.34 -2.48 -18.12
N GLU A 427 15.16 -3.15 -17.30
CA GLU A 427 16.28 -3.99 -17.77
C GLU A 427 15.79 -5.13 -18.66
N ARG A 428 14.78 -5.90 -18.22
CA ARG A 428 14.23 -7.02 -18.98
C ARG A 428 13.65 -6.59 -20.33
N LEU A 429 12.96 -5.45 -20.37
CA LEU A 429 12.44 -4.92 -21.63
C LEU A 429 13.56 -4.44 -22.56
N THR A 430 14.54 -3.69 -22.03
CA THR A 430 15.52 -2.98 -22.86
C THR A 430 16.72 -3.84 -23.25
N LEU A 431 17.20 -4.74 -22.38
CA LEU A 431 18.37 -5.58 -22.61
C LEU A 431 18.00 -7.00 -23.05
N ASP A 432 17.01 -7.61 -22.40
CA ASP A 432 16.62 -8.99 -22.70
C ASP A 432 15.53 -9.06 -23.78
N ASN A 433 14.97 -7.93 -24.20
CA ASN A 433 13.82 -7.84 -25.10
C ASN A 433 12.63 -8.71 -24.63
N PHE A 434 12.48 -8.86 -23.31
CA PHE A 434 11.39 -9.63 -22.72
C PHE A 434 10.14 -8.78 -22.58
N TYR A 435 9.09 -9.22 -23.19
CA TYR A 435 7.77 -8.61 -23.07
C TYR A 435 6.64 -9.59 -23.42
N VAL A 436 5.66 -9.72 -22.55
CA VAL A 436 4.41 -10.44 -22.81
C VAL A 436 3.31 -9.40 -23.04
N PRO A 437 2.63 -9.39 -24.21
CA PRO A 437 1.59 -8.42 -24.52
C PRO A 437 0.48 -8.40 -23.46
N LEU A 438 -0.08 -7.21 -23.18
CA LEU A 438 -1.15 -7.03 -22.19
C LEU A 438 -2.38 -7.89 -22.48
N GLU A 439 -2.78 -8.03 -23.73
CA GLU A 439 -3.88 -8.90 -24.12
C GLU A 439 -3.65 -10.35 -23.67
N THR A 440 -2.43 -10.85 -23.87
CA THR A 440 -2.02 -12.18 -23.39
C THR A 440 -2.05 -12.25 -21.87
N LEU A 441 -1.45 -11.27 -21.17
CA LEU A 441 -1.47 -11.24 -19.70
C LEU A 441 -2.89 -11.21 -19.14
N CYS A 442 -3.77 -10.43 -19.74
CA CYS A 442 -5.18 -10.34 -19.33
C CYS A 442 -5.93 -11.65 -19.54
N SER A 443 -5.52 -12.51 -20.47
CA SER A 443 -6.12 -13.81 -20.72
C SER A 443 -5.64 -14.91 -19.78
N LEU A 444 -4.42 -14.77 -19.19
CA LEU A 444 -3.85 -15.80 -18.33
C LEU A 444 -4.59 -15.89 -17.00
N GLY A 445 -5.02 -17.10 -16.66
CA GLY A 445 -5.44 -17.48 -15.32
C GLY A 445 -4.25 -17.79 -14.41
N ARG A 446 -4.55 -18.02 -13.12
CA ARG A 446 -3.52 -18.31 -12.10
C ARG A 446 -2.58 -19.44 -12.53
N GLY A 447 -3.13 -20.60 -12.93
CA GLY A 447 -2.33 -21.77 -13.27
C GLY A 447 -1.40 -21.52 -14.46
N GLU A 448 -1.88 -20.84 -15.49
CA GLU A 448 -1.08 -20.51 -16.69
C GLU A 448 -0.01 -19.47 -16.38
N PHE A 449 -0.35 -18.44 -15.60
CA PHE A 449 0.59 -17.42 -15.17
C PHE A 449 1.76 -18.04 -14.36
N GLN A 450 1.43 -18.87 -13.38
CA GLN A 450 2.42 -19.50 -12.49
C GLN A 450 3.26 -20.58 -13.18
N ALA A 451 2.73 -21.21 -14.22
CA ALA A 451 3.46 -22.16 -15.05
C ALA A 451 4.29 -21.50 -16.17
N HIS A 452 4.30 -20.15 -16.25
CA HIS A 452 5.02 -19.46 -17.31
C HIS A 452 6.53 -19.75 -17.23
N PRO A 453 7.18 -20.15 -18.35
CA PRO A 453 8.57 -20.61 -18.36
C PRO A 453 9.56 -19.50 -17.94
N GLN A 454 9.20 -18.24 -18.09
CA GLN A 454 9.98 -17.08 -17.67
C GLN A 454 9.26 -16.33 -16.54
N LEU A 455 8.89 -17.03 -15.49
CA LEU A 455 8.12 -16.47 -14.37
C LEU A 455 8.80 -15.27 -13.68
N PRO A 456 10.12 -15.28 -13.34
CA PRO A 456 10.77 -14.12 -12.71
C PRO A 456 10.77 -12.85 -13.59
N PRO A 457 11.12 -12.89 -14.89
CA PRO A 457 10.93 -11.75 -15.79
C PRO A 457 9.47 -11.26 -15.86
N LEU A 458 8.51 -12.18 -15.81
CA LEU A 458 7.09 -11.83 -15.84
C LEU A 458 6.67 -11.02 -14.59
N TYR A 459 7.16 -11.42 -13.40
CA TYR A 459 6.94 -10.63 -12.17
C TYR A 459 7.57 -9.23 -12.25
N SER A 460 8.73 -9.10 -12.88
CA SER A 460 9.33 -7.77 -13.12
C SER A 460 8.44 -6.94 -14.04
N GLN A 461 7.96 -7.51 -15.16
CA GLN A 461 7.11 -6.82 -16.11
C GLN A 461 5.80 -6.32 -15.45
N ILE A 462 5.11 -7.18 -14.68
CA ILE A 462 3.85 -6.77 -14.05
C ILE A 462 4.05 -5.69 -12.98
N SER A 463 5.22 -5.64 -12.34
CA SER A 463 5.58 -4.54 -11.44
C SER A 463 5.70 -3.21 -12.19
N GLY A 464 6.35 -3.23 -13.36
CA GLY A 464 6.42 -2.07 -14.24
C GLY A 464 5.06 -1.65 -14.78
N LEU A 465 4.19 -2.63 -15.12
CA LEU A 465 2.82 -2.36 -15.55
C LEU A 465 1.99 -1.74 -14.42
N ALA A 466 2.14 -2.20 -13.17
CA ALA A 466 1.45 -1.57 -12.04
C ALA A 466 1.87 -0.11 -11.88
N ASP A 467 3.17 0.19 -11.98
CA ASP A 467 3.66 1.57 -11.93
C ASP A 467 3.11 2.40 -13.11
N PHE A 468 3.09 1.87 -14.31
CA PHE A 468 2.52 2.53 -15.48
C PHE A 468 1.05 2.90 -15.28
N PHE A 469 0.21 1.94 -14.87
CA PHE A 469 -1.22 2.19 -14.68
C PHE A 469 -1.52 3.10 -13.48
N LEU A 470 -0.75 3.00 -12.40
CA LEU A 470 -1.00 3.76 -11.18
C LEU A 470 -0.35 5.15 -11.17
N ASN A 471 0.81 5.32 -11.82
CA ASN A 471 1.61 6.54 -11.78
C ASN A 471 1.84 7.18 -13.14
N GLY A 472 1.85 6.37 -14.22
CA GLY A 472 2.12 6.85 -15.58
C GLY A 472 1.15 7.96 -16.00
N GLN A 473 1.67 8.95 -16.73
CA GLN A 473 0.89 10.10 -17.21
C GLN A 473 0.07 10.78 -16.10
N GLN A 474 0.70 10.94 -14.90
CA GLN A 474 0.06 11.54 -13.71
C GLN A 474 -1.14 10.73 -13.18
N GLY A 475 -1.13 9.40 -13.36
CA GLY A 475 -2.17 8.49 -12.88
C GLY A 475 -3.42 8.44 -13.77
N ARG A 476 -3.28 8.75 -15.07
CA ARG A 476 -4.37 8.73 -16.05
C ARG A 476 -5.22 7.46 -15.99
N TYR A 477 -4.59 6.31 -15.81
CA TYR A 477 -5.28 5.01 -15.84
C TYR A 477 -5.58 4.43 -14.45
N ARG A 478 -5.31 5.16 -13.38
CA ARG A 478 -5.44 4.64 -12.00
C ARG A 478 -6.84 4.16 -11.67
N GLU A 479 -7.87 4.94 -12.01
CA GLU A 479 -9.27 4.53 -11.78
C GLU A 479 -9.67 3.31 -12.61
N ALA A 480 -9.27 3.27 -13.88
CA ALA A 480 -9.51 2.14 -14.77
C ALA A 480 -8.85 0.86 -14.24
N PHE A 481 -7.59 0.96 -13.82
CA PHE A 481 -6.83 -0.15 -13.28
C PHE A 481 -7.44 -0.69 -11.98
N LEU A 482 -7.81 0.20 -11.04
CA LEU A 482 -8.44 -0.22 -9.80
C LEU A 482 -9.83 -0.83 -10.04
N THR A 483 -10.58 -0.30 -11.01
CA THR A 483 -11.87 -0.88 -11.43
C THR A 483 -11.68 -2.26 -12.06
N TYR A 484 -10.64 -2.44 -12.89
CA TYR A 484 -10.29 -3.75 -13.44
C TYR A 484 -9.94 -4.75 -12.34
N LEU A 485 -9.06 -4.39 -11.42
CA LEU A 485 -8.72 -5.20 -10.25
C LEU A 485 -9.96 -5.60 -9.45
N GLN A 486 -10.86 -4.65 -9.20
CA GLN A 486 -12.12 -4.91 -8.51
C GLN A 486 -12.99 -5.93 -9.25
N ARG A 487 -13.08 -5.83 -10.59
CA ARG A 487 -13.82 -6.81 -11.42
C ARG A 487 -13.19 -8.19 -11.36
N ILE A 488 -11.86 -8.31 -11.36
CA ILE A 488 -11.16 -9.59 -11.18
C ILE A 488 -11.47 -10.19 -9.81
N TYR A 489 -11.34 -9.42 -8.73
CA TYR A 489 -11.65 -9.91 -7.39
C TYR A 489 -13.12 -10.29 -7.20
N THR A 490 -14.07 -9.64 -7.87
CA THR A 490 -15.50 -9.97 -7.77
C THR A 490 -15.96 -11.04 -8.76
N GLY A 491 -15.08 -11.47 -9.68
CA GLY A 491 -15.39 -12.47 -10.70
C GLY A 491 -16.28 -11.93 -11.84
N SER A 492 -16.36 -10.60 -11.99
CA SER A 492 -17.09 -9.92 -13.07
C SER A 492 -16.18 -9.41 -14.20
N GLY A 493 -14.85 -9.57 -14.04
CA GLY A 493 -13.87 -9.19 -15.04
C GLY A 493 -13.89 -10.11 -16.26
N ARG A 494 -13.40 -9.61 -17.39
CA ARG A 494 -13.12 -10.35 -18.61
C ARG A 494 -11.76 -9.93 -19.15
N PRO A 495 -11.13 -10.74 -20.03
CA PRO A 495 -9.82 -10.39 -20.58
C PRO A 495 -9.77 -9.01 -21.25
N ASP A 496 -10.83 -8.60 -21.95
CA ASP A 496 -10.96 -7.31 -22.66
C ASP A 496 -11.35 -6.13 -21.76
N SER A 497 -11.64 -6.39 -20.48
CA SER A 497 -12.18 -5.33 -19.59
C SER A 497 -11.21 -4.18 -19.34
N LEU A 498 -9.89 -4.45 -19.31
CA LEU A 498 -8.89 -3.42 -19.02
C LEU A 498 -8.81 -2.37 -20.13
N ALA A 499 -8.69 -2.81 -21.39
CA ALA A 499 -8.63 -1.93 -22.54
C ALA A 499 -9.90 -1.05 -22.64
N ALA A 500 -11.07 -1.68 -22.48
CA ALA A 500 -12.35 -0.98 -22.47
C ALA A 500 -12.47 0.07 -21.34
N LEU A 501 -11.93 -0.23 -20.15
CA LEU A 501 -11.90 0.73 -19.02
C LEU A 501 -10.94 1.89 -19.25
N CYS A 502 -9.85 1.65 -19.98
CA CYS A 502 -8.87 2.67 -20.36
C CYS A 502 -9.31 3.52 -21.56
N ASP A 503 -10.46 3.21 -22.19
CA ASP A 503 -10.98 3.84 -23.41
C ASP A 503 -9.94 3.83 -24.55
N THR A 504 -9.27 2.66 -24.73
CA THR A 504 -8.25 2.45 -25.76
C THR A 504 -8.11 0.95 -26.06
N ASP A 505 -7.17 0.56 -26.91
CA ASP A 505 -6.86 -0.84 -27.20
C ASP A 505 -5.57 -1.32 -26.55
N PHE A 506 -5.29 -2.62 -26.62
CA PHE A 506 -4.11 -3.20 -26.00
C PHE A 506 -2.81 -2.81 -26.71
N GLU A 507 -2.83 -2.62 -28.01
CA GLU A 507 -1.64 -2.24 -28.78
C GLU A 507 -1.15 -0.84 -28.34
N ASP A 508 -2.08 0.10 -28.20
CA ASP A 508 -1.78 1.44 -27.71
C ASP A 508 -1.30 1.44 -26.24
N LEU A 509 -1.91 0.63 -25.37
CA LEU A 509 -1.45 0.47 -23.99
C LEU A 509 -0.05 -0.13 -23.91
N ASP A 510 0.26 -1.14 -24.73
CA ASP A 510 1.59 -1.76 -24.83
C ASP A 510 2.64 -0.74 -25.28
N GLU A 511 2.33 0.08 -26.26
CA GLU A 511 3.22 1.14 -26.74
C GLU A 511 3.44 2.23 -25.68
N GLN A 512 2.38 2.65 -24.99
CA GLN A 512 2.46 3.62 -23.90
C GLN A 512 3.29 3.11 -22.72
N TYR A 513 3.13 1.82 -22.36
CA TYR A 513 3.94 1.18 -21.33
C TYR A 513 5.43 1.19 -21.69
N ARG A 514 5.77 0.78 -22.93
CA ARG A 514 7.16 0.80 -23.41
C ARG A 514 7.77 2.21 -23.35
N ARG A 515 7.01 3.22 -23.74
CA ARG A 515 7.43 4.63 -23.60
C ARG A 515 7.58 5.06 -22.14
N HIS A 516 6.76 4.53 -21.24
CA HIS A 516 6.84 4.84 -19.81
C HIS A 516 8.14 4.33 -19.19
N VAL A 517 8.50 3.08 -19.44
CA VAL A 517 9.70 2.45 -18.85
C VAL A 517 11.01 2.81 -19.58
N SER A 518 10.95 3.45 -20.76
CA SER A 518 12.13 3.91 -21.51
C SER A 518 12.54 5.36 -21.19
N ARG A 519 11.88 6.00 -20.23
CA ARG A 519 12.19 7.36 -19.76
C ARG A 519 13.37 7.36 -18.81
#